data_735cda3b170ddf182da72f5036decf93
#
_entry.id   735cda3b170ddf182da72f5036decf93
#
_cell.length_a   1.000
_cell.length_b   1.000
_cell.length_c   1.000
_cell.angle_alpha   90.00
_cell.angle_beta   90.00
_cell.angle_gamma   90.00
#
_symmetry.space_group_name_H-M   'P 1'
#
loop_
_entity.id
_entity.type
_entity.pdbx_description
1 polymer ?
#
loop_
_entity_poly.entity_id
_entity_poly.type
_entity_poly.pdbx_seq_one_letter_code
_entity_poly.pdbx_strand_id
1 'polypeptide(L)'
;MKSFGFACLFFLGFALLESAVLSNILILPAVPDFVLLCSLYFSLNNGRLFGACSGFASGLFLDFFCAVPFGYNCLLRTIFGYVAGLFSKTLNINGMFFPFILGAFSTLLKAFVLWLIAVFYPNVNVSYSIFSISFGFELLLNSVLAPFVFKFLNIFKNGILLDLEKVR
;
A
#
# COMPACT_ATOMS: atom_id res chain seq x y z
N MET A 1 -6.54 -19.88 -1.16
CA MET A 1 -5.14 -19.97 -0.71
C MET A 1 -4.14 -19.53 -1.78
N LYS A 2 -4.30 -19.85 -3.05
CA LYS A 2 -3.37 -19.44 -4.13
C LYS A 2 -3.23 -17.92 -4.25
N SER A 3 -4.34 -17.18 -4.27
CA SER A 3 -4.35 -15.70 -4.39
C SER A 3 -3.61 -14.99 -3.26
N PHE A 4 -3.67 -15.52 -2.02
CA PHE A 4 -2.94 -14.95 -0.89
C PHE A 4 -1.43 -15.21 -1.00
N GLY A 5 -1.03 -16.40 -1.47
CA GLY A 5 0.38 -16.71 -1.74
C GLY A 5 0.98 -15.79 -2.81
N PHE A 6 0.22 -15.53 -3.90
CA PHE A 6 0.61 -14.55 -4.92
C PHE A 6 0.75 -13.14 -4.34
N ALA A 7 -0.19 -12.71 -3.48
CA ALA A 7 -0.10 -11.42 -2.82
C ALA A 7 1.17 -11.29 -1.98
N CYS A 8 1.48 -12.29 -1.15
CA CYS A 8 2.69 -12.30 -0.32
C CYS A 8 3.98 -12.22 -1.16
N LEU A 9 4.02 -12.91 -2.30
CA LEU A 9 5.17 -12.88 -3.20
C LEU A 9 5.38 -11.48 -3.79
N PHE A 10 4.31 -10.80 -4.23
CA PHE A 10 4.39 -9.43 -4.71
C PHE A 10 4.79 -8.45 -3.60
N PHE A 11 4.23 -8.60 -2.39
CA PHE A 11 4.59 -7.73 -1.26
C PHE A 11 6.06 -7.87 -0.90
N LEU A 12 6.58 -9.10 -0.84
CA LEU A 12 7.98 -9.35 -0.57
C LEU A 12 8.87 -8.74 -1.67
N GLY A 13 8.53 -8.93 -2.94
CA GLY A 13 9.27 -8.35 -4.06
C GLY A 13 9.30 -6.82 -4.03
N PHE A 14 8.16 -6.18 -3.82
CA PHE A 14 8.08 -4.73 -3.73
C PHE A 14 8.74 -4.19 -2.46
N ALA A 15 8.62 -4.86 -1.31
CA ALA A 15 9.27 -4.45 -0.07
C ALA A 15 10.81 -4.51 -0.20
N LEU A 16 11.34 -5.54 -0.83
CA LEU A 16 12.77 -5.62 -1.14
C LEU A 16 13.22 -4.53 -2.12
N LEU A 17 12.40 -4.23 -3.12
CA LEU A 17 12.69 -3.17 -4.08
C LEU A 17 12.69 -1.79 -3.41
N GLU A 18 11.73 -1.52 -2.52
CA GLU A 18 11.70 -0.27 -1.75
C GLU A 18 12.89 -0.16 -0.80
N SER A 19 13.15 -1.19 0.00
CA SER A 19 14.15 -1.14 1.06
C SER A 19 15.60 -1.25 0.54
N ALA A 20 15.85 -2.10 -0.45
CA ALA A 20 17.21 -2.36 -0.93
C ALA A 20 17.64 -1.45 -2.10
N VAL A 21 16.70 -1.02 -2.94
CA VAL A 21 17.03 -0.25 -4.15
C VAL A 21 16.65 1.22 -4.00
N LEU A 22 15.38 1.50 -3.75
CA LEU A 22 14.87 2.88 -3.79
C LEU A 22 15.33 3.72 -2.60
N SER A 23 15.43 3.13 -1.41
CA SER A 23 15.93 3.83 -0.21
C SER A 23 17.39 4.26 -0.32
N ASN A 24 18.17 3.60 -1.17
CA ASN A 24 19.58 3.92 -1.39
C ASN A 24 19.83 4.94 -2.51
N ILE A 25 18.78 5.39 -3.21
CA ILE A 25 18.91 6.42 -4.25
C ILE A 25 18.86 7.80 -3.59
N LEU A 26 20.04 8.36 -3.32
CA LEU A 26 20.23 9.67 -2.66
C LEU A 26 19.57 10.86 -3.38
N ILE A 27 19.22 10.72 -4.65
CA ILE A 27 18.61 11.79 -5.47
C ILE A 27 17.11 11.92 -5.20
N LEU A 28 16.46 10.86 -4.69
CA LEU A 28 15.02 10.86 -4.43
C LEU A 28 14.72 11.51 -3.07
N PRO A 29 13.99 12.63 -3.04
CA PRO A 29 13.58 13.27 -1.78
C PRO A 29 12.56 12.43 -0.99
N ALA A 30 11.88 11.50 -1.65
CA ALA A 30 11.00 10.51 -1.02
C ALA A 30 10.90 9.24 -1.87
N VAL A 31 10.71 8.11 -1.22
CA VAL A 31 10.53 6.80 -1.87
C VAL A 31 9.04 6.56 -2.12
N PRO A 32 8.64 6.14 -3.34
CA PRO A 32 7.27 5.74 -3.62
C PRO A 32 6.91 4.46 -2.86
N ASP A 33 5.68 4.39 -2.36
CA ASP A 33 5.19 3.27 -1.55
C ASP A 33 4.49 2.21 -2.44
N PHE A 34 5.28 1.41 -3.16
CA PHE A 34 4.76 0.35 -4.05
C PHE A 34 3.99 -0.71 -3.28
N VAL A 35 4.42 -1.04 -2.07
CA VAL A 35 3.74 -2.05 -1.24
C VAL A 35 2.36 -1.55 -0.83
N LEU A 36 2.18 -0.24 -0.58
CA LEU A 36 0.87 0.36 -0.33
C LEU A 36 -0.01 0.26 -1.58
N LEU A 37 0.50 0.66 -2.75
CA LEU A 37 -0.24 0.59 -4.01
C LEU A 37 -0.64 -0.85 -4.35
N CYS A 38 0.24 -1.80 -4.12
CA CYS A 38 -0.02 -3.21 -4.32
C CYS A 38 -1.12 -3.72 -3.37
N SER A 39 -1.06 -3.38 -2.07
CA SER A 39 -2.07 -3.77 -1.08
C SER A 39 -3.45 -3.19 -1.42
N LEU A 40 -3.51 -1.96 -1.92
CA LEU A 40 -4.74 -1.33 -2.41
C LEU A 40 -5.35 -2.12 -3.58
N TYR A 41 -4.53 -2.47 -4.58
CA TYR A 41 -5.00 -3.26 -5.72
C TYR A 41 -5.60 -4.60 -5.29
N PHE A 42 -4.93 -5.33 -4.40
CA PHE A 42 -5.44 -6.60 -3.89
C PHE A 42 -6.73 -6.42 -3.09
N SER A 43 -6.82 -5.39 -2.26
CA SER A 43 -8.00 -5.09 -1.43
C SER A 43 -9.22 -4.75 -2.29
N LEU A 44 -9.04 -3.90 -3.29
CA LEU A 44 -10.10 -3.48 -4.19
C LEU A 44 -10.64 -4.63 -5.05
N ASN A 45 -9.81 -5.60 -5.40
CA ASN A 45 -10.23 -6.75 -6.20
C ASN A 45 -10.86 -7.88 -5.37
N ASN A 46 -10.43 -8.07 -4.12
CA ASN A 46 -10.80 -9.26 -3.32
C ASN A 46 -11.66 -8.97 -2.09
N GLY A 47 -11.92 -7.70 -1.79
CA GLY A 47 -12.81 -7.27 -0.72
C GLY A 47 -12.13 -7.07 0.64
N ARG A 48 -12.93 -6.66 1.63
CA ARG A 48 -12.47 -6.12 2.93
C ARG A 48 -11.64 -7.10 3.77
N LEU A 49 -12.05 -8.36 3.87
CA LEU A 49 -11.33 -9.36 4.68
C LEU A 49 -9.98 -9.69 4.07
N PHE A 50 -9.96 -9.93 2.77
CA PHE A 50 -8.71 -10.17 2.05
C PHE A 50 -7.81 -8.94 2.13
N GLY A 51 -8.39 -7.73 1.99
CA GLY A 51 -7.70 -6.46 2.11
C GLY A 51 -7.02 -6.30 3.47
N ALA A 52 -7.71 -6.58 4.56
CA ALA A 52 -7.14 -6.54 5.90
C ALA A 52 -5.99 -7.54 6.08
N CYS A 53 -6.21 -8.81 5.69
CA CYS A 53 -5.17 -9.85 5.79
C CYS A 53 -3.94 -9.54 4.92
N SER A 54 -4.17 -9.09 3.68
CA SER A 54 -3.08 -8.72 2.77
C SER A 54 -2.37 -7.45 3.23
N GLY A 55 -3.11 -6.48 3.77
CA GLY A 55 -2.55 -5.28 4.40
C GLY A 55 -1.64 -5.63 5.58
N PHE A 56 -2.10 -6.51 6.47
CA PHE A 56 -1.31 -7.00 7.59
C PHE A 56 -0.02 -7.68 7.11
N ALA A 57 -0.11 -8.62 6.17
CA ALA A 57 1.06 -9.31 5.62
C ALA A 57 2.05 -8.34 4.97
N SER A 58 1.56 -7.37 4.18
CA SER A 58 2.39 -6.36 3.53
C SER A 58 3.11 -5.47 4.53
N GLY A 59 2.42 -5.07 5.62
CA GLY A 59 3.00 -4.30 6.70
C GLY A 59 4.06 -5.07 7.48
N LEU A 60 3.81 -6.36 7.70
CA LEU A 60 4.76 -7.24 8.38
C LEU A 60 6.08 -7.37 7.60
N PHE A 61 6.02 -7.52 6.28
CA PHE A 61 7.24 -7.52 5.46
C PHE A 61 8.01 -6.21 5.58
N LEU A 62 7.33 -5.06 5.56
CA LEU A 62 8.01 -3.78 5.73
C LEU A 62 8.58 -3.57 7.14
N ASP A 63 7.88 -4.01 8.18
CA ASP A 63 8.38 -3.92 9.55
C ASP A 63 9.67 -4.73 9.74
N PHE A 64 9.85 -5.82 8.98
CA PHE A 64 11.10 -6.57 8.97
C PHE A 64 12.24 -5.87 8.23
N PHE A 65 11.94 -5.08 7.18
CA PHE A 65 12.96 -4.46 6.34
C PHE A 65 13.27 -3.01 6.72
N CYS A 66 12.34 -2.32 7.41
CA CYS A 66 12.50 -0.93 7.80
C CYS A 66 12.86 -0.81 9.28
N ALA A 67 13.69 0.17 9.62
CA ALA A 67 14.08 0.48 11.00
C ALA A 67 12.99 1.29 11.74
N VAL A 68 11.73 0.83 11.68
CA VAL A 68 10.57 1.42 12.38
C VAL A 68 10.11 0.51 13.51
N PRO A 69 9.37 1.03 14.51
CA PRO A 69 8.80 0.19 15.55
C PRO A 69 7.97 -0.95 14.96
N PHE A 70 8.24 -2.17 15.42
CA PHE A 70 7.57 -3.37 14.92
C PHE A 70 6.06 -3.30 15.16
N GLY A 71 5.26 -3.60 14.12
CA GLY A 71 3.81 -3.51 14.14
C GLY A 71 3.23 -2.20 13.58
N TYR A 72 4.07 -1.18 13.36
CA TYR A 72 3.64 0.11 12.87
C TYR A 72 3.06 0.04 11.45
N ASN A 73 3.81 -0.51 10.50
CA ASN A 73 3.33 -0.70 9.14
C ASN A 73 2.22 -1.76 9.07
N CYS A 74 2.27 -2.80 9.93
CA CYS A 74 1.20 -3.79 10.04
C CYS A 74 -0.14 -3.13 10.36
N LEU A 75 -0.19 -2.28 11.39
CA LEU A 75 -1.41 -1.61 11.81
C LEU A 75 -1.94 -0.68 10.72
N LEU A 76 -1.06 0.19 10.20
CA LEU A 76 -1.42 1.12 9.14
C LEU A 76 -2.01 0.40 7.93
N ARG A 77 -1.28 -0.56 7.39
CA ARG A 77 -1.68 -1.26 6.16
C ARG A 77 -2.88 -2.16 6.34
N THR A 78 -3.11 -2.69 7.54
CA THR A 78 -4.35 -3.43 7.86
C THR A 78 -5.56 -2.52 7.76
N ILE A 79 -5.49 -1.32 8.36
CA ILE A 79 -6.57 -0.32 8.27
C ILE A 79 -6.80 0.09 6.82
N PHE A 80 -5.75 0.38 6.08
CA PHE A 80 -5.85 0.75 4.66
C PHE A 80 -6.46 -0.36 3.82
N GLY A 81 -5.99 -1.58 3.99
CA GLY A 81 -6.49 -2.74 3.28
C GLY A 81 -7.97 -3.01 3.57
N TYR A 82 -8.38 -2.86 4.82
CA TYR A 82 -9.79 -2.98 5.19
C TYR A 82 -10.65 -1.89 4.56
N VAL A 83 -10.25 -0.62 4.72
CA VAL A 83 -10.99 0.54 4.17
C VAL A 83 -11.08 0.46 2.64
N ALA A 84 -9.98 0.21 1.95
CA ALA A 84 -9.98 0.03 0.51
C ALA A 84 -10.89 -1.13 0.07
N GLY A 85 -10.86 -2.23 0.82
CA GLY A 85 -11.69 -3.41 0.55
C GLY A 85 -13.19 -3.18 0.72
N LEU A 86 -13.64 -2.17 1.49
CA LEU A 86 -15.04 -1.76 1.56
C LEU A 86 -15.56 -1.27 0.19
N PHE A 87 -14.68 -0.66 -0.59
CA PHE A 87 -15.00 -0.09 -1.90
C PHE A 87 -14.78 -1.08 -3.07
N SER A 88 -14.46 -2.35 -2.79
CA SER A 88 -14.11 -3.36 -3.80
C SER A 88 -15.16 -3.59 -4.89
N LYS A 89 -16.43 -3.34 -4.60
CA LYS A 89 -17.52 -3.52 -5.57
C LYS A 89 -17.99 -2.21 -6.23
N THR A 90 -17.52 -1.09 -5.72
CA THR A 90 -18.03 0.24 -6.10
C THR A 90 -17.11 0.93 -7.10
N LEU A 91 -15.79 0.65 -7.04
CA LEU A 91 -14.80 1.37 -7.84
C LEU A 91 -14.39 0.54 -9.07
N ASN A 92 -14.47 1.17 -10.25
CA ASN A 92 -13.97 0.58 -11.49
C ASN A 92 -12.50 0.91 -11.67
N ILE A 93 -11.63 -0.07 -11.41
CA ILE A 93 -10.16 0.06 -11.40
C ILE A 93 -9.54 -0.10 -12.81
N ASN A 94 -10.33 -0.31 -13.84
CA ASN A 94 -9.82 -0.61 -15.19
C ASN A 94 -9.32 0.62 -15.97
N GLY A 95 -9.56 1.85 -15.47
CA GLY A 95 -9.09 3.11 -16.07
C GLY A 95 -7.76 3.58 -15.49
N MET A 96 -7.14 4.59 -16.09
CA MET A 96 -5.94 5.27 -15.55
C MET A 96 -6.30 6.33 -14.50
N PHE A 97 -7.48 6.92 -14.60
CA PHE A 97 -7.90 8.04 -13.75
C PHE A 97 -8.17 7.62 -12.30
N PHE A 98 -8.88 6.51 -12.11
CA PHE A 98 -9.19 6.02 -10.76
C PHE A 98 -7.95 5.59 -9.97
N PRO A 99 -7.01 4.78 -10.50
CA PRO A 99 -5.77 4.46 -9.79
C PRO A 99 -4.95 5.69 -9.41
N PHE A 100 -4.90 6.73 -10.27
CA PHE A 100 -4.22 7.97 -9.99
C PHE A 100 -4.80 8.66 -8.74
N ILE A 101 -6.13 8.84 -8.68
CA ILE A 101 -6.81 9.43 -7.51
C ILE A 101 -6.63 8.57 -6.27
N LEU A 102 -6.70 7.24 -6.41
CA LEU A 102 -6.51 6.32 -5.28
C LEU A 102 -5.09 6.38 -4.73
N GLY A 103 -4.07 6.52 -5.59
CA GLY A 103 -2.69 6.73 -5.18
C GLY A 103 -2.51 8.01 -4.36
N ALA A 104 -3.08 9.12 -4.84
CA ALA A 104 -3.08 10.39 -4.11
C ALA A 104 -3.82 10.27 -2.77
N PHE A 105 -5.03 9.74 -2.78
CA PHE A 105 -5.87 9.61 -1.60
C PHE A 105 -5.24 8.69 -0.54
N SER A 106 -4.63 7.59 -0.94
CA SER A 106 -3.95 6.68 -0.02
C SER A 106 -2.76 7.34 0.67
N THR A 107 -1.97 8.14 -0.07
CA THR A 107 -0.83 8.86 0.50
C THR A 107 -1.30 9.95 1.48
N LEU A 108 -2.37 10.68 1.15
CA LEU A 108 -2.98 11.64 2.06
C LEU A 108 -3.52 10.97 3.33
N LEU A 109 -4.20 9.84 3.17
CA LEU A 109 -4.72 9.08 4.30
C LEU A 109 -3.59 8.54 5.18
N LYS A 110 -2.49 8.03 4.58
CA LYS A 110 -1.27 7.63 5.29
C LYS A 110 -0.74 8.79 6.13
N ALA A 111 -0.56 9.97 5.54
CA ALA A 111 -0.10 11.16 6.23
C ALA A 111 -1.02 11.55 7.38
N PHE A 112 -2.33 11.47 7.18
CA PHE A 112 -3.32 11.78 8.22
C PHE A 112 -3.22 10.80 9.40
N VAL A 113 -3.12 9.50 9.14
CA VAL A 113 -3.00 8.49 10.22
C VAL A 113 -1.66 8.65 10.95
N LEU A 114 -0.57 8.95 10.24
CA LEU A 114 0.74 9.23 10.83
C LEU A 114 0.71 10.46 11.73
N TRP A 115 0.06 11.54 11.28
CA TRP A 115 -0.16 12.73 12.07
C TRP A 115 -0.97 12.42 13.34
N LEU A 116 -2.01 11.62 13.21
CA LEU A 116 -2.85 11.23 14.34
C LEU A 116 -2.05 10.42 15.37
N ILE A 117 -1.20 9.49 14.91
CA ILE A 117 -0.29 8.72 15.78
C ILE A 117 0.69 9.67 16.49
N ALA A 118 1.26 10.64 15.79
CA ALA A 118 2.18 11.62 16.39
C ALA A 118 1.52 12.47 17.47
N VAL A 119 0.22 12.78 17.31
CA VAL A 119 -0.55 13.52 18.33
C VAL A 119 -0.75 12.69 19.60
N PHE A 120 -1.09 11.39 19.47
CA PHE A 120 -1.33 10.51 20.60
C PHE A 120 -0.04 9.98 21.24
N TYR A 121 1.04 9.88 20.48
CA TYR A 121 2.33 9.34 20.95
C TYR A 121 3.48 10.29 20.63
N PRO A 122 3.60 11.42 21.35
CA PRO A 122 4.60 12.46 21.06
C PRO A 122 6.04 11.97 21.25
N ASN A 123 6.25 10.86 21.96
CA ASN A 123 7.58 10.26 22.17
C ASN A 123 8.07 9.41 20.97
N VAL A 124 7.20 9.12 20.01
CA VAL A 124 7.59 8.44 18.77
C VAL A 124 8.01 9.51 17.78
N ASN A 125 9.31 9.58 17.48
CA ASN A 125 9.85 10.47 16.44
C ASN A 125 9.34 10.07 15.07
N VAL A 126 8.09 10.43 14.77
CA VAL A 126 7.54 10.30 13.42
C VAL A 126 8.06 11.49 12.61
N SER A 127 9.21 11.31 11.97
CA SER A 127 9.84 12.34 11.10
C SER A 127 9.05 12.59 9.81
N TYR A 128 7.72 12.56 9.90
CA TYR A 128 6.82 12.73 8.76
C TYR A 128 6.09 14.08 8.86
N SER A 129 6.64 15.09 8.19
CA SER A 129 6.01 16.41 8.13
C SER A 129 5.14 16.52 6.87
N ILE A 130 3.84 16.76 7.05
CA ILE A 130 2.87 16.94 5.96
C ILE A 130 3.23 18.17 5.10
N PHE A 131 3.95 19.14 5.65
CA PHE A 131 4.42 20.34 4.93
C PHE A 131 5.83 20.16 4.33
N SER A 132 6.36 18.95 4.32
CA SER A 132 7.68 18.68 3.73
C SER A 132 7.60 18.55 2.20
N ILE A 133 8.65 19.01 1.52
CA ILE A 133 8.85 18.76 0.09
C ILE A 133 8.84 17.25 -0.21
N SER A 134 9.38 16.44 0.69
CA SER A 134 9.39 14.99 0.58
C SER A 134 7.97 14.40 0.51
N PHE A 135 7.03 14.93 1.30
CA PHE A 135 5.63 14.50 1.25
C PHE A 135 4.97 14.82 -0.09
N GLY A 136 5.16 16.05 -0.60
CA GLY A 136 4.64 16.43 -1.91
C GLY A 136 5.18 15.54 -3.04
N PHE A 137 6.47 15.19 -2.95
CA PHE A 137 7.12 14.32 -3.92
C PHE A 137 6.61 12.87 -3.83
N GLU A 138 6.44 12.32 -2.62
CA GLU A 138 5.83 11.00 -2.39
C GLU A 138 4.41 10.95 -2.95
N LEU A 139 3.60 11.98 -2.69
CA LEU A 139 2.23 12.07 -3.18
C LEU A 139 2.18 12.06 -4.72
N LEU A 140 3.02 12.85 -5.37
CA LEU A 140 3.12 12.88 -6.83
C LEU A 140 3.56 11.53 -7.39
N LEU A 141 4.62 10.94 -6.83
CA LEU A 141 5.13 9.64 -7.27
C LEU A 141 4.08 8.54 -7.12
N ASN A 142 3.44 8.43 -5.96
CA ASN A 142 2.42 7.41 -5.72
C ASN A 142 1.23 7.59 -6.65
N SER A 143 0.81 8.83 -6.91
CA SER A 143 -0.29 9.12 -7.83
C SER A 143 0.03 8.71 -9.26
N VAL A 144 1.22 9.08 -9.75
CA VAL A 144 1.65 8.78 -11.12
C VAL A 144 1.94 7.30 -11.30
N LEU A 145 2.55 6.66 -10.31
CA LEU A 145 2.92 5.23 -10.37
C LEU A 145 1.74 4.28 -10.14
N ALA A 146 0.70 4.72 -9.42
CA ALA A 146 -0.47 3.89 -9.15
C ALA A 146 -1.09 3.25 -10.40
N PRO A 147 -1.39 3.98 -11.50
CA PRO A 147 -1.95 3.37 -12.70
C PRO A 147 -1.01 2.35 -13.35
N PHE A 148 0.31 2.58 -13.29
CA PHE A 148 1.30 1.65 -13.84
C PHE A 148 1.38 0.37 -13.01
N VAL A 149 1.41 0.48 -11.69
CA VAL A 149 1.39 -0.67 -10.76
C VAL A 149 0.10 -1.46 -10.93
N PHE A 150 -1.04 -0.79 -11.01
CA PHE A 150 -2.34 -1.45 -11.22
C PHE A 150 -2.39 -2.17 -12.57
N LYS A 151 -1.91 -1.56 -13.63
CA LYS A 151 -1.83 -2.17 -14.95
C LYS A 151 -0.90 -3.38 -14.96
N PHE A 152 0.25 -3.27 -14.30
CA PHE A 152 1.20 -4.37 -14.13
C PHE A 152 0.56 -5.56 -13.38
N LEU A 153 -0.07 -5.31 -12.23
CA LEU A 153 -0.74 -6.33 -11.44
C LEU A 153 -1.95 -6.94 -12.17
N ASN A 154 -2.61 -6.16 -13.03
CA ASN A 154 -3.74 -6.66 -13.83
C ASN A 154 -3.33 -7.73 -14.86
N ILE A 155 -2.07 -7.79 -15.27
CA ILE A 155 -1.53 -8.88 -16.13
C ILE A 155 -1.67 -10.22 -15.40
N PHE A 156 -1.50 -10.21 -14.08
CA PHE A 156 -1.57 -11.41 -13.22
C PHE A 156 -2.96 -11.62 -12.59
N LYS A 157 -3.99 -10.94 -13.09
CA LYS A 157 -5.35 -10.93 -12.54
C LYS A 157 -5.91 -12.33 -12.28
N ASN A 158 -5.66 -13.29 -13.16
CA ASN A 158 -6.16 -14.67 -13.04
C ASN A 158 -5.61 -15.42 -11.82
N GLY A 159 -4.42 -15.05 -11.33
CA GLY A 159 -3.84 -15.60 -10.10
C GLY A 159 -4.21 -14.82 -8.84
N ILE A 160 -4.61 -13.55 -9.00
CA ILE A 160 -4.85 -12.59 -7.92
C ILE A 160 -6.29 -12.64 -7.43
N LEU A 161 -7.27 -12.81 -8.35
CA LEU A 161 -8.67 -12.86 -7.99
C LEU A 161 -8.99 -14.11 -7.16
N LEU A 162 -9.74 -13.90 -6.09
CA LEU A 162 -10.36 -15.00 -5.36
C LEU A 162 -11.47 -15.60 -6.25
N ASP A 163 -11.33 -16.90 -6.56
CA ASP A 163 -12.42 -17.71 -7.12
C ASP A 163 -13.54 -17.82 -6.07
N LEU A 164 -14.46 -16.87 -6.05
CA LEU A 164 -15.60 -16.86 -5.14
C LEU A 164 -16.56 -18.05 -5.37
N GLU A 165 -16.46 -18.72 -6.53
CA GLU A 165 -17.23 -19.94 -6.82
C GLU A 165 -16.73 -21.18 -6.07
N LYS A 166 -15.49 -21.16 -5.54
CA LYS A 166 -14.92 -22.29 -4.77
C LYS A 166 -15.09 -22.16 -3.25
N VAL A 167 -15.73 -21.11 -2.78
CA VAL A 167 -15.95 -20.81 -1.34
C VAL A 167 -17.42 -20.95 -0.93
N ARG A 168 -18.28 -21.41 -1.86
CA ARG A 168 -19.68 -21.78 -1.56
C ARG A 168 -19.83 -23.27 -1.34
#